data_f6bb35f0fdb649029e7c9bb6dfdb700f
#
_entry.id   f6bb35f0fdb649029e7c9bb6dfdb700f
#
_cell.length_a   1.000
_cell.length_b   1.000
_cell.length_c   1.000
_cell.angle_alpha   90.00
_cell.angle_beta   90.00
_cell.angle_gamma   90.00
#
_symmetry.space_group_name_H-M   'P 1'
#
loop_
_entity.id
_entity.type
_entity.pdbx_description
1 polymer ?
#
loop_
_entity_poly.entity_id
_entity_poly.type
_entity_poly.pdbx_seq_one_letter_code
_entity_poly.pdbx_strand_id
1 'polypeptide(L)'
;MVSASAALYESTGLLQSGGETGLTPYESLIAASLFEREALPQDMGKVARVIVNRVKVDQPLQFDSTVNYALDTTEVATTDADRARRTPWNTYAMAGLPATPIAAPSAAALRAVEQPEPGPWLYFVTIDKQGTTLFT
;
A
#
# COMPACT_ATOMS: atom_id res chain seq x y z
N MET A 1 11.23 -4.32 -20.18
CA MET A 1 10.66 -3.88 -18.89
C MET A 1 9.15 -4.08 -18.84
N VAL A 2 8.40 -3.53 -19.79
CA VAL A 2 6.93 -3.69 -19.78
C VAL A 2 6.53 -5.16 -19.93
N SER A 3 7.19 -5.93 -20.80
CA SER A 3 6.86 -7.35 -20.99
C SER A 3 7.17 -8.19 -19.74
N ALA A 4 8.25 -7.89 -19.01
CA ALA A 4 8.59 -8.60 -17.78
C ALA A 4 7.57 -8.30 -16.68
N SER A 5 7.11 -7.05 -16.58
CA SER A 5 6.06 -6.67 -15.63
C SER A 5 4.72 -7.33 -15.96
N ALA A 6 4.35 -7.38 -17.24
CA ALA A 6 3.13 -8.06 -17.67
C ALA A 6 3.15 -9.55 -17.34
N ALA A 7 4.27 -10.23 -17.56
CA ALA A 7 4.43 -11.64 -17.22
C ALA A 7 4.32 -11.87 -15.73
N LEU A 8 4.90 -10.98 -14.90
CA LEU A 8 4.80 -11.05 -13.45
C LEU A 8 3.34 -10.88 -12.99
N TYR A 9 2.62 -9.94 -13.56
CA TYR A 9 1.22 -9.68 -13.21
C TYR A 9 0.35 -10.89 -13.56
N GLU A 10 0.57 -11.52 -14.72
CA GLU A 10 -0.14 -12.73 -15.10
C GLU A 10 0.15 -13.88 -14.13
N SER A 11 1.40 -14.07 -13.74
CA SER A 11 1.79 -15.17 -12.86
C SER A 11 1.23 -15.02 -11.44
N THR A 12 0.95 -13.79 -11.00
CA THR A 12 0.35 -13.52 -9.68
C THR A 12 -1.16 -13.42 -9.72
N GLY A 13 -1.79 -13.44 -10.90
CA GLY A 13 -3.23 -13.28 -11.03
C GLY A 13 -3.72 -11.83 -10.92
N LEU A 14 -2.81 -10.87 -10.87
CA LEU A 14 -3.14 -9.46 -10.66
C LEU A 14 -4.07 -8.89 -11.74
N LEU A 15 -3.98 -9.39 -12.96
CA LEU A 15 -4.82 -8.92 -14.08
C LEU A 15 -6.25 -9.44 -14.03
N GLN A 16 -6.55 -10.37 -13.13
CA GLN A 16 -7.91 -10.84 -12.92
C GLN A 16 -8.65 -9.87 -12.01
N SER A 17 -9.78 -9.33 -12.48
CA SER A 17 -10.58 -8.42 -11.69
C SER A 17 -11.41 -9.14 -10.64
N GLY A 18 -11.72 -8.48 -9.52
CA GLY A 18 -12.66 -8.97 -8.53
C GLY A 18 -12.12 -10.01 -7.58
N GLY A 19 -10.82 -10.05 -7.32
CA GLY A 19 -10.24 -10.92 -6.31
C GLY A 19 -10.83 -10.67 -4.92
N GLU A 20 -10.30 -11.32 -3.89
CA GLU A 20 -10.79 -11.24 -2.50
C GLU A 20 -10.92 -9.79 -1.99
N THR A 21 -10.09 -8.89 -2.49
CA THR A 21 -10.08 -7.48 -2.05
C THR A 21 -11.19 -6.64 -2.68
N GLY A 22 -11.75 -7.06 -3.81
CA GLY A 22 -12.67 -6.25 -4.59
C GLY A 22 -12.01 -5.09 -5.35
N LEU A 23 -10.68 -5.00 -5.34
CA LEU A 23 -9.94 -3.96 -6.04
C LEU A 23 -9.80 -4.30 -7.53
N THR A 24 -9.80 -3.27 -8.38
CA THR A 24 -9.48 -3.44 -9.80
C THR A 24 -8.00 -3.82 -9.95
N PRO A 25 -7.57 -4.36 -11.11
CA PRO A 25 -6.14 -4.62 -11.32
C PRO A 25 -5.25 -3.41 -11.11
N TYR A 26 -5.68 -2.21 -11.56
CA TYR A 26 -4.91 -0.99 -11.36
C TYR A 26 -4.86 -0.58 -9.89
N GLU A 27 -5.97 -0.67 -9.18
CA GLU A 27 -6.01 -0.41 -7.74
C GLU A 27 -5.13 -1.38 -6.96
N SER A 28 -5.10 -2.63 -7.37
CA SER A 28 -4.23 -3.64 -6.77
C SER A 28 -2.75 -3.30 -6.97
N LEU A 29 -2.39 -2.77 -8.14
CA LEU A 29 -1.04 -2.31 -8.42
C LEU A 29 -0.66 -1.13 -7.52
N ILE A 30 -1.57 -0.18 -7.34
CA ILE A 30 -1.37 0.96 -6.43
C ILE A 30 -1.14 0.46 -5.00
N ALA A 31 -1.99 -0.44 -4.52
CA ALA A 31 -1.85 -1.01 -3.18
C ALA A 31 -0.52 -1.74 -3.00
N ALA A 32 -0.13 -2.54 -3.98
CA ALA A 32 1.15 -3.26 -3.93
C ALA A 32 2.35 -2.29 -3.87
N SER A 33 2.26 -1.15 -4.55
CA SER A 33 3.30 -0.13 -4.50
C SER A 33 3.45 0.46 -3.09
N LEU A 34 2.36 0.55 -2.33
CA LEU A 34 2.40 0.99 -0.93
C LEU A 34 3.12 -0.03 -0.06
N PHE A 35 2.87 -1.33 -0.27
CA PHE A 35 3.55 -2.38 0.51
C PHE A 35 5.06 -2.31 0.34
N GLU A 36 5.56 -2.00 -0.86
CA GLU A 36 6.98 -1.84 -1.11
C GLU A 36 7.62 -0.77 -0.24
N ARG A 37 6.88 0.30 0.04
CA ARG A 37 7.38 1.44 0.79
C ARG A 37 7.15 1.30 2.30
N GLU A 38 6.12 0.57 2.71
CA GLU A 38 5.64 0.58 4.09
C GLU A 38 5.89 -0.72 4.85
N ALA A 39 6.21 -1.82 4.16
CA ALA A 39 6.25 -3.14 4.80
C ALA A 39 7.50 -3.93 4.45
N LEU A 40 7.99 -4.70 5.41
CA LEU A 40 8.95 -5.76 5.14
C LEU A 40 8.23 -6.92 4.45
N PRO A 41 8.95 -7.75 3.65
CA PRO A 41 8.30 -8.85 2.90
C PRO A 41 7.46 -9.77 3.79
N GLN A 42 7.92 -10.08 5.00
CA GLN A 42 7.19 -10.97 5.91
C GLN A 42 5.89 -10.35 6.45
N ASP A 43 5.76 -9.03 6.40
CA ASP A 43 4.59 -8.31 6.92
C ASP A 43 3.62 -7.87 5.83
N MET A 44 3.97 -8.05 4.56
CA MET A 44 3.17 -7.53 3.45
C MET A 44 1.74 -8.05 3.44
N GLY A 45 1.52 -9.32 3.76
CA GLY A 45 0.18 -9.90 3.82
C GLY A 45 -0.71 -9.23 4.85
N LYS A 46 -0.16 -8.92 6.03
CA LYS A 46 -0.90 -8.21 7.09
C LYS A 46 -1.11 -6.74 6.77
N VAL A 47 -0.11 -6.08 6.21
CA VAL A 47 -0.23 -4.68 5.76
C VAL A 47 -1.28 -4.58 4.66
N ALA A 48 -1.30 -5.54 3.74
CA ALA A 48 -2.34 -5.61 2.71
C ALA A 48 -3.73 -5.69 3.34
N ARG A 49 -3.90 -6.49 4.37
CA ARG A 49 -5.18 -6.58 5.08
C ARG A 49 -5.57 -5.27 5.73
N VAL A 50 -4.64 -4.58 6.37
CA VAL A 50 -4.90 -3.25 6.96
C VAL A 50 -5.39 -2.27 5.89
N ILE A 51 -4.71 -2.23 4.75
CA ILE A 51 -5.09 -1.32 3.66
C ILE A 51 -6.50 -1.64 3.15
N VAL A 52 -6.78 -2.91 2.89
CA VAL A 52 -8.11 -3.34 2.42
C VAL A 52 -9.18 -2.98 3.45
N ASN A 53 -8.92 -3.23 4.73
CA ASN A 53 -9.88 -2.92 5.80
C ASN A 53 -10.15 -1.42 5.90
N ARG A 54 -9.10 -0.58 5.83
CA ARG A 54 -9.26 0.88 5.85
C ARG A 54 -10.06 1.38 4.65
N VAL A 55 -9.77 0.87 3.47
CA VAL A 55 -10.50 1.26 2.25
C VAL A 55 -11.99 0.92 2.39
N LYS A 56 -12.30 -0.24 2.94
CA LYS A 56 -13.69 -0.67 3.13
C LYS A 56 -14.49 0.23 4.08
N VAL A 57 -13.84 0.84 5.06
CA VAL A 57 -14.50 1.71 6.05
C VAL A 57 -14.23 3.20 5.79
N ASP A 58 -13.69 3.54 4.63
CA ASP A 58 -13.34 4.92 4.24
C ASP A 58 -12.39 5.61 5.22
N GLN A 59 -11.50 4.85 5.85
CA GLN A 59 -10.47 5.40 6.73
C GLN A 59 -9.25 5.83 5.92
N PRO A 60 -8.73 7.06 6.12
CA PRO A 60 -7.50 7.50 5.43
C PRO A 60 -6.34 6.56 5.72
N LEU A 61 -5.53 6.27 4.71
CA LEU A 61 -4.41 5.33 4.85
C LEU A 61 -3.26 5.92 5.68
N GLN A 62 -3.03 7.23 5.58
CA GLN A 62 -2.06 7.97 6.41
C GLN A 62 -0.63 7.46 6.28
N PHE A 63 -0.16 7.32 5.04
CA PHE A 63 1.20 6.88 4.75
C PHE A 63 2.11 8.05 4.36
N ASP A 64 3.21 8.23 5.07
CA ASP A 64 4.22 9.25 4.75
C ASP A 64 4.79 9.07 3.35
N SER A 65 4.92 7.83 2.90
CA SER A 65 5.43 7.54 1.55
C SER A 65 4.61 8.20 0.45
N THR A 66 3.30 8.33 0.61
CA THR A 66 2.44 8.99 -0.38
C THR A 66 2.62 10.50 -0.37
N VAL A 67 2.86 11.10 0.80
CA VAL A 67 3.17 12.53 0.91
C VAL A 67 4.53 12.81 0.29
N ASN A 68 5.53 12.01 0.62
CA ASN A 68 6.88 12.17 0.09
C ASN A 68 6.93 12.00 -1.43
N TYR A 69 6.14 11.10 -1.98
CA TYR A 69 6.05 10.92 -3.42
C TYR A 69 5.58 12.20 -4.12
N ALA A 70 4.53 12.83 -3.58
CA ALA A 70 3.98 14.07 -4.14
C ALA A 70 4.97 15.25 -3.99
N LEU A 71 5.78 15.26 -2.94
CA LEU A 71 6.79 16.30 -2.69
C LEU A 71 8.13 16.00 -3.37
N ASP A 72 8.26 14.84 -4.02
CA ASP A 72 9.50 14.39 -4.64
C ASP A 72 10.68 14.38 -3.64
N THR A 73 10.45 13.80 -2.47
CA THR A 73 11.45 13.67 -1.41
C THR A 73 11.49 12.24 -0.87
N THR A 74 12.63 11.89 -0.27
CA THR A 74 12.82 10.58 0.37
C THR A 74 12.88 10.68 1.90
N GLU A 75 12.54 11.82 2.47
CA GLU A 75 12.49 11.99 3.91
C GLU A 75 11.51 11.00 4.54
N VAL A 76 11.90 10.42 5.68
CA VAL A 76 11.10 9.39 6.36
C VAL A 76 9.92 10.01 7.11
N ALA A 77 10.12 11.20 7.70
CA ALA A 77 9.09 11.87 8.48
C ALA A 77 8.52 13.07 7.72
N THR A 78 7.23 13.31 7.88
CA THR A 78 6.54 14.44 7.30
C THR A 78 6.14 15.43 8.38
N THR A 79 6.01 16.71 8.01
CA THR A 79 5.51 17.76 8.91
C THR A 79 3.99 17.82 8.87
N ASP A 80 3.38 18.50 9.84
CA ASP A 80 1.93 18.73 9.82
C ASP A 80 1.49 19.51 8.58
N ALA A 81 2.30 20.45 8.12
CA ALA A 81 2.02 21.21 6.89
C ALA A 81 2.04 20.29 5.66
N ASP A 82 3.00 19.35 5.59
CA ASP A 82 3.09 18.39 4.49
C ASP A 82 1.85 17.50 4.46
N ARG A 83 1.39 17.01 5.60
CA ARG A 83 0.22 16.14 5.72
C ARG A 83 -1.09 16.87 5.42
N ALA A 84 -1.13 18.18 5.57
CA ALA A 84 -2.31 19.00 5.28
C ALA A 84 -2.43 19.37 3.80
N ARG A 85 -1.39 19.18 3.00
CA ARG A 85 -1.42 19.52 1.57
C ARG A 85 -2.36 18.58 0.81
N ARG A 86 -3.29 19.16 0.07
CA ARG A 86 -4.22 18.39 -0.75
C ARG A 86 -3.58 18.07 -2.10
N THR A 87 -3.19 16.82 -2.28
CA THR A 87 -2.71 16.28 -3.56
C THR A 87 -3.45 14.98 -3.85
N PRO A 88 -3.47 14.52 -5.11
CA PRO A 88 -4.10 13.23 -5.43
C PRO A 88 -3.43 12.02 -4.76
N TRP A 89 -2.24 12.20 -4.18
CA TRP A 89 -1.49 11.13 -3.53
C TRP A 89 -1.52 11.18 -2.00
N ASN A 90 -1.89 12.31 -1.40
CA ASN A 90 -1.79 12.48 0.06
C ASN A 90 -2.88 11.69 0.80
N THR A 91 -2.50 10.56 1.37
CA THR A 91 -3.41 9.67 2.10
C THR A 91 -3.77 10.15 3.51
N TYR A 92 -3.19 11.24 3.99
CA TYR A 92 -3.66 11.91 5.20
C TYR A 92 -4.85 12.83 4.94
N ALA A 93 -4.93 13.39 3.73
CA ALA A 93 -5.94 14.39 3.39
C ALA A 93 -7.19 13.79 2.72
N MET A 94 -7.16 12.51 2.38
CA MET A 94 -8.28 11.85 1.71
C MET A 94 -8.36 10.38 2.12
N ALA A 95 -9.54 9.78 2.04
CA ALA A 95 -9.71 8.34 2.16
C ALA A 95 -9.40 7.67 0.82
N GLY A 96 -9.04 6.39 0.87
CA GLY A 96 -8.79 5.58 -0.31
C GLY A 96 -7.35 5.59 -0.80
N LEU A 97 -7.14 4.93 -1.93
CA LEU A 97 -5.81 4.76 -2.53
C LEU A 97 -5.33 6.04 -3.20
N PRO A 98 -4.00 6.26 -3.29
CA PRO A 98 -3.47 7.39 -4.07
C PRO A 98 -3.77 7.22 -5.56
N ALA A 99 -3.61 8.30 -6.32
CA ALA A 99 -3.98 8.36 -7.73
C ALA A 99 -3.20 7.41 -8.63
N THR A 100 -1.94 7.10 -8.27
CA THR A 100 -1.06 6.23 -9.06
C THR A 100 -0.20 5.37 -8.14
N PRO A 101 0.40 4.28 -8.68
CA PRO A 101 1.46 3.60 -7.94
C PRO A 101 2.60 4.57 -7.61
N ILE A 102 3.23 4.40 -6.46
CA ILE A 102 4.32 5.27 -6.00
C ILE A 102 5.69 4.57 -6.02
N ALA A 103 5.73 3.30 -6.35
CA ALA A 103 6.94 2.50 -6.48
C ALA A 103 6.66 1.31 -7.39
N ALA A 104 7.73 0.63 -7.84
CA ALA A 104 7.60 -0.62 -8.58
C ALA A 104 7.42 -1.76 -7.58
N PRO A 105 6.29 -2.46 -7.57
CA PRO A 105 6.05 -3.53 -6.60
C PRO A 105 6.82 -4.81 -6.94
N SER A 106 7.30 -5.50 -5.90
CA SER A 106 7.93 -6.82 -6.05
C SER A 106 6.86 -7.91 -6.22
N ALA A 107 7.33 -9.13 -6.55
CA ALA A 107 6.45 -10.29 -6.59
C ALA A 107 5.77 -10.54 -5.24
N ALA A 108 6.50 -10.34 -4.13
CA ALA A 108 5.93 -10.50 -2.79
C ALA A 108 4.78 -9.53 -2.55
N ALA A 109 4.93 -8.26 -2.96
CA ALA A 109 3.88 -7.26 -2.82
C ALA A 109 2.65 -7.59 -3.67
N LEU A 110 2.86 -8.04 -4.90
CA LEU A 110 1.76 -8.42 -5.80
C LEU A 110 0.98 -9.62 -5.26
N ARG A 111 1.67 -10.62 -4.70
CA ARG A 111 1.01 -11.76 -4.06
C ARG A 111 0.23 -11.34 -2.82
N ALA A 112 0.78 -10.43 -2.03
CA ALA A 112 0.13 -9.94 -0.82
C ALA A 112 -1.19 -9.22 -1.12
N VAL A 113 -1.26 -8.44 -2.19
CA VAL A 113 -2.50 -7.74 -2.54
C VAL A 113 -3.55 -8.72 -3.09
N GLU A 114 -3.12 -9.78 -3.76
CA GLU A 114 -4.05 -10.80 -4.26
C GLU A 114 -4.61 -11.65 -3.13
N GLN A 115 -3.79 -12.00 -2.15
CA GLN A 115 -4.16 -12.84 -1.01
C GLN A 115 -3.74 -12.19 0.31
N PRO A 116 -4.44 -11.13 0.75
CA PRO A 116 -4.14 -10.51 2.04
C PRO A 116 -4.37 -11.50 3.18
N GLU A 117 -3.55 -11.41 4.21
CA GLU A 117 -3.72 -12.26 5.39
C GLU A 117 -5.04 -11.92 6.09
N PRO A 118 -5.90 -12.89 6.47
CA PRO A 118 -7.15 -12.60 7.15
C PRO A 118 -6.91 -11.97 8.53
N GLY A 119 -7.70 -10.95 8.87
CA GLY A 119 -7.63 -10.34 10.18
C GLY A 119 -8.46 -9.04 10.26
N PRO A 120 -8.72 -8.57 11.49
CA PRO A 120 -9.55 -7.39 11.73
C PRO A 120 -8.75 -6.09 11.82
N TRP A 121 -7.47 -6.10 11.50
CA TRP A 121 -6.57 -4.98 11.78
C TRP A 121 -6.88 -3.74 10.94
N LEU A 122 -6.81 -2.58 11.60
CA LEU A 122 -6.90 -1.26 10.98
C LEU A 122 -5.61 -0.45 11.17
N TYR A 123 -4.69 -0.92 12.02
CA TYR A 123 -3.46 -0.21 12.36
C TYR A 123 -2.27 -1.15 12.38
N PHE A 124 -1.10 -0.59 12.08
CA PHE A 124 0.18 -1.28 12.32
C PHE A 124 1.24 -0.24 12.70
N VAL A 125 2.21 -0.66 13.51
CA VAL A 125 3.28 0.21 13.99
C VAL A 125 4.53 -0.61 14.27
N THR A 126 5.69 -0.05 13.92
CA THR A 126 6.98 -0.65 14.28
C THR A 126 7.27 -0.38 15.75
N ILE A 127 7.53 -1.43 16.53
CA ILE A 127 7.65 -1.34 17.99
C ILE A 127 9.09 -1.45 18.51
N ASP A 128 10.06 -1.80 17.66
CA ASP A 128 11.45 -1.92 18.08
C ASP A 128 12.42 -1.60 16.93
N LYS A 129 13.73 -1.61 17.24
CA LYS A 129 14.77 -1.30 16.25
C LYS A 129 14.99 -2.40 15.23
N GLN A 130 14.53 -3.61 15.49
CA GLN A 130 14.65 -4.75 14.59
C GLN A 130 13.56 -4.75 13.50
N GLY A 131 12.63 -3.81 13.55
CA GLY A 131 11.56 -3.70 12.58
C GLY A 131 10.35 -4.58 12.89
N THR A 132 10.21 -5.05 14.14
CA THR A 132 9.03 -5.82 14.55
C THR A 132 7.79 -4.94 14.44
N THR A 133 6.75 -5.46 13.77
CA THR A 133 5.51 -4.71 13.53
C THR A 133 4.37 -5.29 14.35
N LEU A 134 3.67 -4.42 15.06
CA LEU A 134 2.44 -4.76 15.79
C LEU A 134 1.23 -4.40 14.95
N PHE A 135 0.28 -5.33 14.85
CA PHE A 135 -0.99 -5.12 14.15
C PHE A 135 -2.15 -5.10 15.16
N THR A 136 -3.04 -4.14 14.96
CA THR A 136 -4.16 -3.96 15.90
C THR A 136 -5.42 -3.41 15.24
#